data_c8af3878af527275816a50580d7e1baa
#
_entry.id   c8af3878af527275816a50580d7e1baa
#
_cell.length_a   1.000
_cell.length_b   1.000
_cell.length_c   1.000
_cell.angle_alpha   90.00
_cell.angle_beta   90.00
_cell.angle_gamma   90.00
#
_symmetry.space_group_name_H-M   'P 1'
#
loop_
_entity.id
_entity.type
_entity.pdbx_description
1 polymer ?
#
loop_
_entity_poly.entity_id
_entity_poly.type
_entity_poly.pdbx_seq_one_letter_code
_entity_poly.pdbx_strand_id
1 'polypeptide(L)'
;MNKKVTLAQLQEVVQEAYDQVKANTGGKNADYIPYLANVNKDLFGISVCLLNGQTIHVGDADYRFGIESVSKVHTAILALRQYGAKEILDKIGADATGLPFNSIIAILLENDHPSTPLVNAGAISACSMVQPIGDSAKKWDAIVGNVTDLCGSAPQLIDELYKSESDTNFNNRSIAWLLKNYNRIYDDPDMSLDLYTRQCSLGVTALQLSIAAGTIANGGVNPVTKKEVFDAVLAPKITAMIAAVGFYEHTGDWMYTSGIPAKTGVGGGVMGVLPGQFGIAAFAPPLDGSGNSVKAQLAIQYIMNKLELNVFSNNHITVVD
;
A
#
# COMPACT_ATOMS: atom_id res chain seq x y z
N MET A 1 -6.28 26.62 6.54
CA MET A 1 -7.25 26.91 7.63
C MET A 1 -7.47 25.66 8.45
N ASN A 2 -7.67 25.78 9.76
CA ASN A 2 -8.01 24.63 10.60
C ASN A 2 -9.54 24.56 10.75
N LYS A 3 -10.18 23.57 10.16
CA LYS A 3 -11.64 23.35 10.20
C LYS A 3 -11.96 22.36 11.33
N LYS A 4 -12.84 22.74 12.23
CA LYS A 4 -13.36 21.81 13.24
C LYS A 4 -14.45 20.95 12.60
N VAL A 5 -14.35 19.65 12.77
CA VAL A 5 -15.29 18.65 12.26
C VAL A 5 -15.61 17.71 13.43
N THR A 6 -16.89 17.47 13.72
CA THR A 6 -17.24 16.47 14.73
C THR A 6 -17.02 15.05 14.18
N LEU A 7 -16.86 14.08 15.10
CA LEU A 7 -16.78 12.66 14.69
C LEU A 7 -18.03 12.26 13.86
N ALA A 8 -19.22 12.72 14.26
CA ALA A 8 -20.47 12.46 13.52
C ALA A 8 -20.45 13.04 12.09
N GLN A 9 -19.95 14.28 11.92
CA GLN A 9 -19.81 14.88 10.58
C GLN A 9 -18.81 14.11 9.71
N LEU A 10 -17.70 13.63 10.29
CA LEU A 10 -16.74 12.81 9.54
C LEU A 10 -17.37 11.44 9.15
N GLN A 11 -18.13 10.82 10.05
CA GLN A 11 -18.90 9.60 9.76
C GLN A 11 -19.88 9.82 8.62
N GLU A 12 -20.61 10.95 8.63
CA GLU A 12 -21.54 11.34 7.56
C GLU A 12 -20.84 11.46 6.22
N VAL A 13 -19.67 12.13 6.15
CA VAL A 13 -18.90 12.27 4.92
C VAL A 13 -18.41 10.91 4.39
N VAL A 14 -17.98 9.98 5.27
CA VAL A 14 -17.57 8.64 4.86
C VAL A 14 -18.77 7.83 4.36
N GLN A 15 -19.96 7.95 5.01
CA GLN A 15 -21.18 7.32 4.57
C GLN A 15 -21.67 7.90 3.23
N GLU A 16 -21.64 9.22 3.06
CA GLU A 16 -21.97 9.87 1.78
C GLU A 16 -21.06 9.34 0.65
N ALA A 17 -19.73 9.24 0.88
CA ALA A 17 -18.79 8.71 -0.11
C ALA A 17 -19.18 7.27 -0.53
N TYR A 18 -19.52 6.42 0.45
CA TYR A 18 -19.98 5.06 0.18
C TYR A 18 -21.26 5.06 -0.66
N ASP A 19 -22.27 5.83 -0.26
CA ASP A 19 -23.59 5.88 -0.92
C ASP A 19 -23.49 6.44 -2.35
N GLN A 20 -22.62 7.41 -2.60
CA GLN A 20 -22.39 7.98 -3.93
C GLN A 20 -21.70 7.00 -4.88
N VAL A 21 -20.84 6.13 -4.35
CA VAL A 21 -19.94 5.30 -5.18
C VAL A 21 -20.42 3.84 -5.29
N LYS A 22 -21.16 3.30 -4.31
CA LYS A 22 -21.54 1.88 -4.24
C LYS A 22 -22.20 1.33 -5.50
N ALA A 23 -23.01 2.15 -6.18
CA ALA A 23 -23.72 1.75 -7.40
C ALA A 23 -22.86 1.83 -8.67
N ASN A 24 -21.60 2.28 -8.58
CA ASN A 24 -20.71 2.33 -9.73
C ASN A 24 -20.35 0.91 -10.18
N THR A 25 -20.54 0.62 -11.46
CA THR A 25 -20.25 -0.70 -12.08
C THR A 25 -19.05 -0.68 -12.99
N GLY A 26 -18.27 0.41 -13.00
CA GLY A 26 -17.07 0.56 -13.82
C GLY A 26 -15.93 -0.38 -13.39
N GLY A 27 -15.10 -0.72 -14.35
CA GLY A 27 -13.94 -1.58 -14.12
C GLY A 27 -14.24 -3.07 -14.22
N LYS A 28 -13.19 -3.89 -14.06
CA LYS A 28 -13.27 -5.35 -13.99
C LYS A 28 -12.21 -5.87 -13.00
N ASN A 29 -12.44 -7.04 -12.45
CA ASN A 29 -11.44 -7.71 -11.61
C ASN A 29 -10.15 -8.00 -12.39
N ALA A 30 -9.03 -8.14 -11.69
CA ALA A 30 -7.76 -8.57 -12.28
C ALA A 30 -7.91 -10.00 -12.84
N ASP A 31 -8.12 -10.13 -14.15
CA ASP A 31 -8.42 -11.41 -14.81
C ASP A 31 -7.18 -12.26 -15.10
N TYR A 32 -5.99 -11.70 -15.01
CA TYR A 32 -4.72 -12.40 -15.19
C TYR A 32 -4.24 -13.15 -13.94
N ILE A 33 -4.91 -12.98 -12.79
CA ILE A 33 -4.72 -13.76 -11.56
C ILE A 33 -6.02 -14.52 -11.31
N PRO A 34 -6.08 -15.84 -11.55
CA PRO A 34 -7.32 -16.63 -11.49
C PRO A 34 -8.10 -16.49 -10.19
N TYR A 35 -7.43 -16.38 -9.05
CA TYR A 35 -8.09 -16.14 -7.76
C TYR A 35 -8.83 -14.80 -7.76
N LEU A 36 -8.17 -13.71 -8.16
CA LEU A 36 -8.76 -12.36 -8.14
C LEU A 36 -9.90 -12.22 -9.14
N ALA A 37 -9.83 -12.90 -10.28
CA ALA A 37 -10.89 -12.91 -11.29
C ALA A 37 -12.24 -13.37 -10.72
N ASN A 38 -12.23 -14.24 -9.71
CA ASN A 38 -13.42 -14.86 -9.12
C ASN A 38 -13.93 -14.18 -7.84
N VAL A 39 -13.24 -13.14 -7.35
CA VAL A 39 -13.71 -12.37 -6.18
C VAL A 39 -15.03 -11.65 -6.51
N ASN A 40 -15.97 -11.63 -5.56
CA ASN A 40 -17.24 -10.93 -5.75
C ASN A 40 -17.01 -9.44 -6.05
N LYS A 41 -17.38 -9.02 -7.28
CA LYS A 41 -17.20 -7.65 -7.80
C LYS A 41 -18.04 -6.58 -7.09
N ASP A 42 -19.06 -6.99 -6.34
CA ASP A 42 -19.99 -6.06 -5.70
C ASP A 42 -19.49 -5.60 -4.32
N LEU A 43 -18.45 -6.24 -3.79
CA LEU A 43 -17.80 -5.85 -2.54
C LEU A 43 -17.28 -4.41 -2.61
N PHE A 44 -17.54 -3.66 -1.53
CA PHE A 44 -17.02 -2.29 -1.38
C PHE A 44 -17.01 -1.88 0.08
N GLY A 45 -15.88 -1.41 0.57
CA GLY A 45 -15.71 -0.93 1.93
C GLY A 45 -14.74 0.25 2.02
N ILE A 46 -14.97 1.13 2.99
CA ILE A 46 -14.13 2.29 3.30
C ILE A 46 -13.83 2.27 4.78
N SER A 47 -12.60 2.64 5.16
CA SER A 47 -12.20 2.84 6.55
C SER A 47 -11.28 4.05 6.70
N VAL A 48 -11.49 4.83 7.76
CA VAL A 48 -10.63 5.94 8.19
C VAL A 48 -10.16 5.65 9.62
N CYS A 49 -8.86 5.81 9.88
CA CYS A 49 -8.27 5.68 11.21
C CYS A 49 -7.69 7.03 11.65
N LEU A 50 -8.26 7.62 12.69
CA LEU A 50 -7.79 8.86 13.29
C LEU A 50 -6.56 8.61 14.16
N LEU A 51 -5.75 9.66 14.40
CA LEU A 51 -4.51 9.53 15.18
C LEU A 51 -4.73 9.26 16.67
N ASN A 52 -5.95 9.50 17.18
CA ASN A 52 -6.34 9.10 18.54
C ASN A 52 -6.69 7.60 18.66
N GLY A 53 -6.82 6.88 17.52
CA GLY A 53 -7.14 5.46 17.44
C GLY A 53 -8.63 5.17 17.16
N GLN A 54 -9.47 6.19 17.06
CA GLN A 54 -10.85 5.99 16.61
C GLN A 54 -10.88 5.61 15.14
N THR A 55 -11.76 4.68 14.77
CA THR A 55 -11.94 4.22 13.40
C THR A 55 -13.39 4.45 12.95
N ILE A 56 -13.54 4.86 11.70
CA ILE A 56 -14.83 5.00 11.03
C ILE A 56 -14.79 4.07 9.82
N HIS A 57 -15.78 3.21 9.67
CA HIS A 57 -15.82 2.29 8.53
C HIS A 57 -17.26 2.02 8.08
N VAL A 58 -17.41 1.74 6.78
CA VAL A 58 -18.71 1.47 6.14
C VAL A 58 -18.55 0.37 5.09
N GLY A 59 -19.66 -0.32 4.81
CA GLY A 59 -19.70 -1.40 3.83
C GLY A 59 -18.84 -2.60 4.23
N ASP A 60 -18.21 -3.24 3.28
CA ASP A 60 -17.40 -4.46 3.44
C ASP A 60 -15.96 -4.17 3.96
N ALA A 61 -15.81 -3.19 4.87
CA ALA A 61 -14.51 -2.77 5.38
C ALA A 61 -13.74 -3.86 6.14
N ASP A 62 -14.45 -4.87 6.65
CA ASP A 62 -13.89 -6.03 7.35
C ASP A 62 -13.72 -7.26 6.43
N TYR A 63 -14.08 -7.14 5.15
CA TYR A 63 -13.82 -8.20 4.18
C TYR A 63 -12.31 -8.38 4.00
N ARG A 64 -11.85 -9.64 4.03
CA ARG A 64 -10.43 -9.98 3.88
C ARG A 64 -10.08 -10.19 2.41
N PHE A 65 -9.19 -9.36 1.88
CA PHE A 65 -8.71 -9.40 0.49
C PHE A 65 -7.19 -9.46 0.42
N GLY A 66 -6.64 -9.90 -0.70
CA GLY A 66 -5.19 -9.91 -0.92
C GLY A 66 -4.61 -8.50 -0.91
N ILE A 67 -3.62 -8.26 -0.06
CA ILE A 67 -2.98 -6.94 0.10
C ILE A 67 -2.27 -6.49 -1.18
N GLU A 68 -1.78 -7.44 -1.96
CA GLU A 68 -1.08 -7.23 -3.23
C GLU A 68 0.02 -6.17 -3.12
N SER A 69 0.07 -5.25 -4.07
CA SER A 69 1.12 -4.23 -4.12
C SER A 69 1.07 -3.18 -3.01
N VAL A 70 0.04 -3.14 -2.17
CA VAL A 70 0.07 -2.32 -0.95
C VAL A 70 1.12 -2.85 0.03
N SER A 71 1.41 -4.15 0.00
CA SER A 71 2.47 -4.80 0.80
C SER A 71 3.86 -4.21 0.58
N LYS A 72 4.13 -3.64 -0.61
CA LYS A 72 5.41 -3.00 -0.93
C LYS A 72 5.77 -1.89 0.04
N VAL A 73 4.78 -1.10 0.49
CA VAL A 73 4.98 -0.05 1.51
C VAL A 73 5.41 -0.68 2.84
N HIS A 74 4.77 -1.78 3.24
CA HIS A 74 5.09 -2.47 4.49
C HIS A 74 6.52 -3.00 4.49
N THR A 75 6.94 -3.67 3.42
CA THR A 75 8.31 -4.19 3.32
C THR A 75 9.35 -3.09 3.15
N ALA A 76 9.02 -1.99 2.45
CA ALA A 76 9.87 -0.81 2.41
C ALA A 76 10.11 -0.23 3.81
N ILE A 77 9.07 -0.15 4.65
CA ILE A 77 9.19 0.27 6.05
C ILE A 77 10.11 -0.69 6.83
N LEU A 78 9.93 -2.00 6.68
CA LEU A 78 10.78 -2.99 7.33
C LEU A 78 12.26 -2.82 6.93
N ALA A 79 12.53 -2.67 5.64
CA ALA A 79 13.88 -2.44 5.12
C ALA A 79 14.46 -1.11 5.64
N LEU A 80 13.68 -0.03 5.66
CA LEU A 80 14.09 1.26 6.22
C LEU A 80 14.44 1.16 7.72
N ARG A 81 13.68 0.38 8.49
CA ARG A 81 13.95 0.12 9.91
C ARG A 81 15.26 -0.63 10.14
N GLN A 82 15.56 -1.59 9.26
CA GLN A 82 16.73 -2.48 9.40
C GLN A 82 18.01 -1.84 8.89
N TYR A 83 17.94 -0.99 7.85
CA TYR A 83 19.13 -0.47 7.16
C TYR A 83 19.25 1.06 7.18
N GLY A 84 18.19 1.76 7.51
CA GLY A 84 18.14 3.22 7.44
C GLY A 84 17.87 3.77 6.03
N ALA A 85 17.47 5.04 5.99
CA ALA A 85 17.00 5.68 4.75
C ALA A 85 18.11 5.84 3.70
N LYS A 86 19.35 6.09 4.12
CA LYS A 86 20.47 6.26 3.17
C LYS A 86 20.77 4.97 2.42
N GLU A 87 20.85 3.86 3.12
CA GLU A 87 21.15 2.56 2.51
C GLU A 87 20.06 2.13 1.51
N ILE A 88 18.79 2.37 1.84
CA ILE A 88 17.68 2.07 0.92
C ILE A 88 17.73 2.97 -0.32
N LEU A 89 18.04 4.25 -0.15
CA LEU A 89 18.20 5.17 -1.27
C LEU A 89 19.35 4.74 -2.20
N ASP A 90 20.51 4.36 -1.62
CA ASP A 90 21.69 3.96 -2.37
C ASP A 90 21.51 2.60 -3.09
N LYS A 91 20.79 1.66 -2.48
CA LYS A 91 20.64 0.29 -3.01
C LYS A 91 19.43 0.11 -3.92
N ILE A 92 18.34 0.81 -3.65
CA ILE A 92 17.08 0.65 -4.36
C ILE A 92 16.66 1.95 -5.06
N GLY A 93 16.69 3.09 -4.36
CA GLY A 93 16.22 4.37 -4.87
C GLY A 93 14.86 4.79 -4.32
N ALA A 94 14.32 5.90 -4.86
CA ALA A 94 13.02 6.44 -4.50
C ALA A 94 12.31 7.13 -5.67
N ASP A 95 12.81 6.97 -6.90
CA ASP A 95 12.33 7.66 -8.09
C ASP A 95 11.24 6.91 -8.84
N ALA A 96 10.34 7.67 -9.48
CA ALA A 96 9.38 7.13 -10.43
C ALA A 96 10.07 6.78 -11.75
N THR A 97 9.66 5.68 -12.40
CA THR A 97 10.22 5.27 -13.69
C THR A 97 9.45 5.81 -14.89
N GLY A 98 8.20 6.27 -14.70
CA GLY A 98 7.28 6.60 -15.80
C GLY A 98 6.87 5.39 -16.65
N LEU A 99 7.23 4.17 -16.22
CA LEU A 99 6.95 2.90 -16.90
C LEU A 99 6.04 2.03 -16.04
N PRO A 100 5.38 1.00 -16.61
CA PRO A 100 4.58 0.05 -15.85
C PRO A 100 5.36 -0.59 -14.70
N PHE A 101 4.67 -0.86 -13.60
CA PHE A 101 5.24 -1.35 -12.34
C PHE A 101 6.05 -2.65 -12.43
N ASN A 102 5.87 -3.41 -13.50
CA ASN A 102 6.52 -4.70 -13.77
C ASN A 102 7.47 -4.64 -14.98
N SER A 103 7.90 -3.45 -15.38
CA SER A 103 8.75 -3.22 -16.54
C SER A 103 10.18 -3.71 -16.29
N ILE A 104 10.67 -4.63 -17.12
CA ILE A 104 12.08 -5.04 -17.18
C ILE A 104 12.93 -3.91 -17.77
N ILE A 105 12.37 -3.16 -18.75
CA ILE A 105 13.06 -2.07 -19.41
C ILE A 105 13.41 -0.95 -18.42
N ALA A 106 12.57 -0.71 -17.41
CA ALA A 106 12.84 0.28 -16.37
C ALA A 106 14.19 0.03 -15.69
N ILE A 107 14.52 -1.22 -15.36
CA ILE A 107 15.80 -1.59 -14.72
C ILE A 107 16.99 -1.22 -15.62
N LEU A 108 16.87 -1.48 -16.93
CA LEU A 108 17.94 -1.23 -17.90
C LEU A 108 18.16 0.27 -18.12
N LEU A 109 17.10 1.08 -18.09
CA LEU A 109 17.18 2.53 -18.28
C LEU A 109 17.70 3.26 -17.03
N GLU A 110 17.49 2.69 -15.84
CA GLU A 110 17.89 3.27 -14.54
C GLU A 110 19.30 2.83 -14.10
N ASN A 111 20.20 2.58 -15.04
CA ASN A 111 21.57 2.14 -14.78
C ASN A 111 21.64 0.89 -13.87
N ASP A 112 20.86 -0.11 -14.22
CA ASP A 112 20.74 -1.37 -13.48
C ASP A 112 20.18 -1.22 -12.05
N HIS A 113 19.49 -0.11 -11.78
CA HIS A 113 18.93 0.20 -10.47
C HIS A 113 17.44 -0.17 -10.41
N PRO A 114 16.94 -0.67 -9.27
CA PRO A 114 15.52 -1.03 -9.15
C PRO A 114 14.57 0.17 -8.95
N SER A 115 15.06 1.39 -8.94
CA SER A 115 14.39 2.70 -8.90
C SER A 115 13.66 3.04 -7.60
N THR A 116 12.83 2.15 -7.06
CA THR A 116 12.04 2.39 -5.85
C THR A 116 11.49 1.08 -5.28
N PRO A 117 11.34 0.95 -3.94
CA PRO A 117 10.68 -0.21 -3.33
C PRO A 117 9.22 -0.38 -3.74
N LEU A 118 8.58 0.59 -4.40
CA LEU A 118 7.16 0.58 -4.71
C LEU A 118 6.81 0.06 -6.12
N VAL A 119 7.82 -0.34 -6.94
CA VAL A 119 7.65 -1.14 -8.15
C VAL A 119 8.15 -2.57 -7.92
N ASN A 120 7.81 -3.52 -8.82
CA ASN A 120 8.14 -4.93 -8.59
C ASN A 120 9.64 -5.17 -8.40
N ALA A 121 10.48 -4.57 -9.23
CA ALA A 121 11.94 -4.70 -9.13
C ALA A 121 12.46 -4.29 -7.75
N GLY A 122 12.11 -3.10 -7.29
CA GLY A 122 12.54 -2.59 -5.99
C GLY A 122 11.92 -3.33 -4.81
N ALA A 123 10.67 -3.82 -4.95
CA ALA A 123 10.02 -4.61 -3.90
C ALA A 123 10.67 -5.98 -3.72
N ILE A 124 11.02 -6.66 -4.81
CA ILE A 124 11.76 -7.94 -4.77
C ILE A 124 13.16 -7.72 -4.18
N SER A 125 13.83 -6.65 -4.59
CA SER A 125 15.12 -6.24 -4.00
C SER A 125 14.99 -5.97 -2.49
N ALA A 126 13.96 -5.22 -2.06
CA ALA A 126 13.71 -4.97 -0.63
C ALA A 126 13.43 -6.25 0.16
N CYS A 127 12.66 -7.20 -0.39
CA CYS A 127 12.44 -8.52 0.23
C CYS A 127 13.75 -9.28 0.41
N SER A 128 14.67 -9.20 -0.57
CA SER A 128 15.98 -9.84 -0.47
C SER A 128 16.83 -9.27 0.66
N MET A 129 16.65 -7.99 1.01
CA MET A 129 17.38 -7.33 2.10
C MET A 129 16.84 -7.67 3.49
N VAL A 130 15.61 -8.13 3.66
CA VAL A 130 15.04 -8.42 4.98
C VAL A 130 15.95 -9.36 5.78
N GLN A 131 16.23 -9.00 7.03
CA GLN A 131 17.06 -9.79 7.94
C GLN A 131 16.26 -10.89 8.67
N PRO A 132 16.92 -12.00 9.03
CA PRO A 132 18.31 -12.37 8.73
C PRO A 132 18.48 -12.91 7.31
N ILE A 133 19.60 -12.59 6.67
CA ILE A 133 19.94 -13.12 5.33
C ILE A 133 20.09 -14.64 5.41
N GLY A 134 19.58 -15.37 4.39
CA GLY A 134 19.71 -16.82 4.26
C GLY A 134 18.68 -17.64 5.06
N ASP A 135 17.80 -17.02 5.83
CA ASP A 135 16.79 -17.74 6.64
C ASP A 135 15.36 -17.31 6.23
N SER A 136 14.78 -18.04 5.29
CA SER A 136 13.44 -17.76 4.74
C SER A 136 12.35 -17.71 5.81
N ALA A 137 12.40 -18.61 6.79
CA ALA A 137 11.38 -18.69 7.84
C ALA A 137 11.40 -17.44 8.72
N LYS A 138 12.57 -17.04 9.21
CA LYS A 138 12.70 -15.83 10.03
C LYS A 138 12.45 -14.54 9.26
N LYS A 139 12.80 -14.49 7.97
CA LYS A 139 12.41 -13.37 7.10
C LYS A 139 10.89 -13.26 6.98
N TRP A 140 10.21 -14.39 6.79
CA TRP A 140 8.76 -14.43 6.75
C TRP A 140 8.13 -13.95 8.05
N ASP A 141 8.63 -14.42 9.18
CA ASP A 141 8.18 -13.98 10.51
C ASP A 141 8.38 -12.45 10.69
N ALA A 142 9.51 -11.91 10.21
CA ALA A 142 9.78 -10.46 10.26
C ALA A 142 8.80 -9.67 9.37
N ILE A 143 8.48 -10.16 8.17
CA ILE A 143 7.51 -9.53 7.26
C ILE A 143 6.12 -9.54 7.88
N VAL A 144 5.63 -10.70 8.35
CA VAL A 144 4.32 -10.83 8.97
C VAL A 144 4.24 -10.02 10.26
N GLY A 145 5.28 -10.04 11.09
CA GLY A 145 5.37 -9.24 12.31
C GLY A 145 5.28 -7.73 12.04
N ASN A 146 5.96 -7.26 11.01
CA ASN A 146 5.91 -5.85 10.62
C ASN A 146 4.52 -5.44 10.10
N VAL A 147 3.86 -6.29 9.29
CA VAL A 147 2.47 -6.04 8.87
C VAL A 147 1.53 -6.03 10.06
N THR A 148 1.71 -6.96 11.02
CA THR A 148 0.94 -7.02 12.27
C THR A 148 1.09 -5.73 13.08
N ASP A 149 2.30 -5.26 13.24
CA ASP A 149 2.59 -4.04 14.00
C ASP A 149 1.96 -2.79 13.34
N LEU A 150 2.05 -2.69 12.02
CA LEU A 150 1.47 -1.58 11.26
C LEU A 150 -0.07 -1.61 11.27
N CYS A 151 -0.67 -2.77 11.05
CA CYS A 151 -2.12 -2.97 10.95
C CYS A 151 -2.82 -3.12 12.31
N GLY A 152 -2.07 -3.29 13.40
CA GLY A 152 -2.62 -3.52 14.75
C GLY A 152 -3.15 -4.93 15.00
N SER A 153 -3.15 -5.79 13.99
CA SER A 153 -3.55 -7.19 14.07
C SER A 153 -2.92 -8.02 12.95
N ALA A 154 -2.77 -9.33 13.19
CA ALA A 154 -2.09 -10.23 12.27
C ALA A 154 -2.87 -10.42 10.95
N PRO A 155 -2.20 -10.32 9.80
CA PRO A 155 -2.77 -10.76 8.53
C PRO A 155 -2.82 -12.29 8.48
N GLN A 156 -3.52 -12.84 7.49
CA GLN A 156 -3.53 -14.28 7.20
C GLN A 156 -3.09 -14.52 5.77
N LEU A 157 -2.24 -15.50 5.52
CA LEU A 157 -1.92 -15.89 4.15
C LEU A 157 -3.19 -16.45 3.47
N ILE A 158 -3.48 -15.97 2.26
CA ILE A 158 -4.51 -16.54 1.39
C ILE A 158 -3.81 -17.56 0.49
N ASP A 159 -3.82 -18.84 0.91
CA ASP A 159 -3.05 -19.89 0.24
C ASP A 159 -3.44 -20.07 -1.24
N GLU A 160 -4.72 -19.92 -1.56
CA GLU A 160 -5.21 -20.01 -2.94
C GLU A 160 -4.68 -18.86 -3.82
N LEU A 161 -4.60 -17.65 -3.27
CA LEU A 161 -4.01 -16.51 -3.97
C LEU A 161 -2.50 -16.71 -4.15
N TYR A 162 -1.80 -17.10 -3.08
CA TYR A 162 -0.37 -17.38 -3.16
C TYR A 162 -0.04 -18.43 -4.22
N LYS A 163 -0.81 -19.52 -4.27
CA LYS A 163 -0.64 -20.55 -5.30
C LYS A 163 -0.91 -19.99 -6.70
N SER A 164 -2.00 -19.25 -6.86
CA SER A 164 -2.39 -18.64 -8.13
C SER A 164 -1.31 -17.72 -8.69
N GLU A 165 -0.72 -16.88 -7.82
CA GLU A 165 0.38 -16.00 -8.20
C GLU A 165 1.69 -16.73 -8.46
N SER A 166 2.03 -17.70 -7.63
CA SER A 166 3.27 -18.49 -7.78
C SER A 166 3.32 -19.26 -9.11
N ASP A 167 2.17 -19.75 -9.57
CA ASP A 167 2.05 -20.51 -10.81
C ASP A 167 2.20 -19.61 -12.06
N THR A 168 2.02 -18.28 -11.94
CA THR A 168 1.97 -17.34 -13.08
C THR A 168 3.02 -16.22 -13.03
N ASN A 169 3.93 -16.20 -12.07
CA ASN A 169 4.85 -15.08 -11.80
C ASN A 169 6.11 -15.03 -12.68
N PHE A 170 6.07 -15.53 -13.90
CA PHE A 170 7.24 -15.63 -14.80
C PHE A 170 7.96 -14.30 -15.03
N ASN A 171 7.23 -13.20 -15.17
CA ASN A 171 7.83 -11.87 -15.32
C ASN A 171 8.63 -11.47 -14.07
N ASN A 172 8.10 -11.72 -12.88
CA ASN A 172 8.80 -11.42 -11.62
C ASN A 172 10.03 -12.33 -11.43
N ARG A 173 10.01 -13.58 -11.91
CA ARG A 173 11.19 -14.45 -11.94
C ARG A 173 12.29 -13.85 -12.82
N SER A 174 11.92 -13.36 -14.01
CA SER A 174 12.85 -12.71 -14.93
C SER A 174 13.46 -11.45 -14.29
N ILE A 175 12.65 -10.63 -13.61
CA ILE A 175 13.11 -9.47 -12.86
C ILE A 175 14.09 -9.86 -11.75
N ALA A 176 13.78 -10.87 -10.93
CA ALA A 176 14.64 -11.31 -9.82
C ALA A 176 16.03 -11.75 -10.32
N TRP A 177 16.08 -12.55 -11.38
CA TRP A 177 17.35 -13.02 -11.93
C TRP A 177 18.12 -11.92 -12.68
N LEU A 178 17.43 -10.98 -13.34
CA LEU A 178 18.08 -9.78 -13.92
C LEU A 178 18.72 -8.92 -12.82
N LEU A 179 17.99 -8.64 -11.74
CA LEU A 179 18.52 -7.91 -10.59
C LEU A 179 19.69 -8.65 -9.91
N LYS A 180 19.66 -9.99 -9.88
CA LYS A 180 20.80 -10.78 -9.39
C LYS A 180 22.05 -10.56 -10.23
N ASN A 181 21.90 -10.52 -11.56
CA ASN A 181 23.00 -10.24 -12.48
C ASN A 181 23.63 -8.85 -12.23
N TYR A 182 22.83 -7.89 -11.78
CA TYR A 182 23.28 -6.53 -11.46
C TYR A 182 23.67 -6.32 -9.99
N ASN A 183 23.75 -7.39 -9.20
CA ASN A 183 24.04 -7.32 -7.75
C ASN A 183 23.04 -6.48 -6.95
N ARG A 184 21.77 -6.49 -7.38
CA ARG A 184 20.64 -5.80 -6.72
C ARG A 184 19.70 -6.74 -5.97
N ILE A 185 20.04 -8.03 -5.88
CA ILE A 185 19.44 -9.03 -4.99
C ILE A 185 20.49 -9.42 -3.96
N TYR A 186 20.15 -9.31 -2.69
CA TYR A 186 21.05 -9.42 -1.55
C TYR A 186 20.96 -10.78 -0.83
N ASP A 187 20.17 -11.69 -1.39
CA ASP A 187 19.99 -13.06 -0.92
C ASP A 187 19.76 -14.00 -2.10
N ASP A 188 19.25 -15.19 -1.87
CA ASP A 188 18.82 -16.10 -2.95
C ASP A 188 17.65 -15.50 -3.74
N PRO A 189 17.72 -15.45 -5.09
CA PRO A 189 16.68 -14.84 -5.92
C PRO A 189 15.31 -15.53 -5.82
N ASP A 190 15.30 -16.86 -5.82
CA ASP A 190 14.05 -17.63 -5.81
C ASP A 190 13.38 -17.56 -4.43
N MET A 191 14.15 -17.59 -3.34
CA MET A 191 13.66 -17.35 -1.99
C MET A 191 13.11 -15.93 -1.84
N SER A 192 13.80 -14.93 -2.37
CA SER A 192 13.39 -13.52 -2.30
C SER A 192 12.09 -13.30 -3.06
N LEU A 193 11.93 -13.94 -4.22
CA LEU A 193 10.72 -13.91 -5.01
C LEU A 193 9.56 -14.64 -4.30
N ASP A 194 9.82 -15.78 -3.67
CA ASP A 194 8.82 -16.52 -2.91
C ASP A 194 8.26 -15.67 -1.75
N LEU A 195 9.15 -15.04 -0.97
CA LEU A 195 8.75 -14.12 0.10
C LEU A 195 7.96 -12.92 -0.42
N TYR A 196 8.36 -12.36 -1.57
CA TYR A 196 7.62 -11.29 -2.23
C TYR A 196 6.21 -11.75 -2.65
N THR A 197 6.07 -12.94 -3.23
CA THR A 197 4.77 -13.48 -3.65
C THR A 197 3.87 -13.78 -2.44
N ARG A 198 4.44 -14.36 -1.37
CA ARG A 198 3.71 -14.59 -0.11
C ARG A 198 3.21 -13.29 0.51
N GLN A 199 4.05 -12.24 0.57
CA GLN A 199 3.61 -10.97 1.16
C GLN A 199 2.48 -10.32 0.35
N CYS A 200 2.49 -10.42 -0.99
CA CYS A 200 1.40 -9.95 -1.85
C CYS A 200 0.09 -10.69 -1.54
N SER A 201 0.19 -11.95 -1.17
CA SER A 201 -0.94 -12.84 -0.88
C SER A 201 -1.43 -12.79 0.58
N LEU A 202 -0.89 -11.88 1.41
CA LEU A 202 -1.43 -11.65 2.74
C LEU A 202 -2.84 -11.06 2.66
N GLY A 203 -3.77 -11.68 3.37
CA GLY A 203 -5.14 -11.22 3.51
C GLY A 203 -5.26 -10.16 4.58
N VAL A 204 -5.72 -8.98 4.18
CA VAL A 204 -5.96 -7.82 5.04
C VAL A 204 -7.36 -7.26 4.81
N THR A 205 -7.80 -6.35 5.67
CA THR A 205 -9.06 -5.62 5.55
C THR A 205 -8.83 -4.13 5.29
N ALA A 206 -9.83 -3.40 4.80
CA ALA A 206 -9.72 -1.95 4.68
C ALA A 206 -9.50 -1.29 6.05
N LEU A 207 -10.09 -1.84 7.12
CA LEU A 207 -9.85 -1.39 8.49
C LEU A 207 -8.36 -1.53 8.86
N GLN A 208 -7.74 -2.69 8.62
CA GLN A 208 -6.32 -2.92 8.89
C GLN A 208 -5.43 -1.96 8.09
N LEU A 209 -5.73 -1.74 6.80
CA LEU A 209 -4.94 -0.82 5.96
C LEU A 209 -5.09 0.64 6.40
N SER A 210 -6.27 1.07 6.85
CA SER A 210 -6.45 2.43 7.38
C SER A 210 -5.65 2.66 8.66
N ILE A 211 -5.51 1.63 9.52
CA ILE A 211 -4.66 1.66 10.73
C ILE A 211 -3.18 1.74 10.33
N ALA A 212 -2.74 0.96 9.34
CA ALA A 212 -1.38 1.02 8.84
C ALA A 212 -1.05 2.41 8.25
N ALA A 213 -1.97 2.98 7.46
CA ALA A 213 -1.84 4.35 6.96
C ALA A 213 -1.83 5.37 8.11
N GLY A 214 -2.67 5.17 9.13
CA GLY A 214 -2.71 5.96 10.35
C GLY A 214 -1.39 5.90 11.14
N THR A 215 -0.74 4.72 11.17
CA THR A 215 0.59 4.55 11.77
C THR A 215 1.64 5.41 11.05
N ILE A 216 1.60 5.45 9.71
CA ILE A 216 2.50 6.31 8.94
C ILE A 216 2.15 7.78 9.18
N ALA A 217 0.86 8.16 9.13
CA ALA A 217 0.39 9.52 9.36
C ALA A 217 0.71 10.05 10.76
N ASN A 218 0.84 9.14 11.75
CA ASN A 218 1.15 9.42 13.15
C ASN A 218 2.66 9.30 13.47
N GLY A 219 3.52 9.44 12.47
CA GLY A 219 4.97 9.44 12.70
C GLY A 219 5.52 8.09 13.17
N GLY A 220 4.91 6.98 12.80
CA GLY A 220 5.37 5.62 13.14
C GLY A 220 4.75 5.01 14.40
N VAL A 221 3.88 5.74 15.11
CA VAL A 221 3.15 5.21 16.26
C VAL A 221 1.78 4.71 15.81
N ASN A 222 1.50 3.42 16.00
CA ASN A 222 0.19 2.86 15.66
C ASN A 222 -0.91 3.51 16.51
N PRO A 223 -1.93 4.14 15.88
CA PRO A 223 -2.95 4.89 16.61
C PRO A 223 -3.80 4.04 17.55
N VAL A 224 -3.99 2.76 17.23
CA VAL A 224 -4.84 1.83 17.99
C VAL A 224 -4.06 1.15 19.10
N THR A 225 -2.94 0.51 18.77
CA THR A 225 -2.14 -0.26 19.74
C THR A 225 -1.18 0.59 20.57
N LYS A 226 -0.95 1.84 20.17
CA LYS A 226 0.01 2.79 20.74
C LYS A 226 1.48 2.34 20.64
N LYS A 227 1.74 1.26 19.88
CA LYS A 227 3.10 0.76 19.67
C LYS A 227 3.85 1.70 18.72
N GLU A 228 5.07 2.08 19.09
CA GLU A 228 6.03 2.67 18.16
C GLU A 228 6.56 1.57 17.23
N VAL A 229 6.22 1.68 15.94
CA VAL A 229 6.58 0.70 14.92
C VAL A 229 7.88 1.09 14.23
N PHE A 230 8.08 2.38 14.00
CA PHE A 230 9.31 2.91 13.40
C PHE A 230 9.55 4.36 13.85
N ASP A 231 10.80 4.81 13.76
CA ASP A 231 11.20 6.17 14.12
C ASP A 231 10.50 7.23 13.24
N ALA A 232 9.98 8.27 13.87
CA ALA A 232 9.24 9.35 13.23
C ALA A 232 9.98 10.02 12.06
N VAL A 233 11.32 10.01 12.07
CA VAL A 233 12.16 10.56 10.99
C VAL A 233 11.95 9.84 9.66
N LEU A 234 11.44 8.61 9.66
CA LEU A 234 11.16 7.83 8.46
C LEU A 234 9.79 8.15 7.84
N ALA A 235 8.82 8.65 8.61
CA ALA A 235 7.46 8.91 8.11
C ALA A 235 7.42 9.86 6.90
N PRO A 236 8.13 11.00 6.86
CA PRO A 236 8.18 11.86 5.68
C PRO A 236 8.78 11.16 4.46
N LYS A 237 9.79 10.30 4.64
CA LYS A 237 10.44 9.57 3.54
C LYS A 237 9.53 8.50 2.95
N ILE A 238 8.82 7.77 3.81
CA ILE A 238 7.80 6.78 3.40
C ILE A 238 6.68 7.48 2.62
N THR A 239 6.17 8.58 3.16
CA THR A 239 5.10 9.36 2.52
C THR A 239 5.56 9.95 1.18
N ALA A 240 6.81 10.43 1.08
CA ALA A 240 7.37 10.92 -0.17
C ALA A 240 7.47 9.84 -1.25
N MET A 241 7.92 8.62 -0.90
CA MET A 241 7.92 7.48 -1.84
C MET A 241 6.51 7.16 -2.33
N ILE A 242 5.51 7.14 -1.42
CA ILE A 242 4.11 6.90 -1.79
C ILE A 242 3.60 8.03 -2.70
N ALA A 243 3.91 9.29 -2.40
CA ALA A 243 3.53 10.43 -3.22
C ALA A 243 4.17 10.40 -4.62
N ALA A 244 5.36 9.84 -4.76
CA ALA A 244 6.07 9.73 -6.04
C ALA A 244 5.60 8.57 -6.91
N VAL A 245 5.24 7.40 -6.33
CA VAL A 245 5.08 6.14 -7.07
C VAL A 245 3.85 5.33 -6.63
N GLY A 246 3.01 5.83 -5.74
CA GLY A 246 1.93 5.05 -5.13
C GLY A 246 0.90 4.47 -6.12
N PHE A 247 0.64 5.18 -7.22
CA PHE A 247 -0.21 4.77 -8.34
C PHE A 247 0.61 4.51 -9.62
N TYR A 248 1.90 4.19 -9.46
CA TYR A 248 2.83 3.91 -10.55
C TYR A 248 2.89 5.06 -11.56
N GLU A 249 2.75 4.81 -12.85
CA GLU A 249 2.74 5.82 -13.92
C GLU A 249 1.58 6.82 -13.81
N HIS A 250 0.52 6.50 -13.05
CA HIS A 250 -0.65 7.38 -12.84
C HIS A 250 -0.59 8.16 -11.51
N THR A 251 0.54 8.15 -10.82
CA THR A 251 0.67 8.84 -9.52
C THR A 251 0.45 10.35 -9.63
N GLY A 252 0.89 10.96 -10.73
CA GLY A 252 0.70 12.40 -10.97
C GLY A 252 -0.78 12.78 -11.04
N ASP A 253 -1.56 12.06 -11.85
CA ASP A 253 -3.01 12.28 -12.00
C ASP A 253 -3.75 12.02 -10.67
N TRP A 254 -3.34 10.97 -9.94
CA TRP A 254 -3.88 10.70 -8.62
C TRP A 254 -3.62 11.83 -7.64
N MET A 255 -2.38 12.29 -7.52
CA MET A 255 -2.01 13.38 -6.60
C MET A 255 -2.69 14.70 -6.98
N TYR A 256 -2.84 14.97 -8.28
CA TYR A 256 -3.52 16.17 -8.77
C TYR A 256 -5.02 16.17 -8.41
N THR A 257 -5.68 15.03 -8.50
CA THR A 257 -7.13 14.91 -8.32
C THR A 257 -7.56 14.64 -6.87
N SER A 258 -6.73 13.94 -6.10
CA SER A 258 -7.04 13.53 -4.72
C SER A 258 -6.31 14.33 -3.64
N GLY A 259 -5.11 14.81 -3.94
CA GLY A 259 -4.26 15.51 -2.97
C GLY A 259 -3.78 14.68 -1.79
N ILE A 260 -3.82 13.34 -1.89
CA ILE A 260 -3.37 12.45 -0.81
C ILE A 260 -2.41 11.38 -1.34
N PRO A 261 -1.20 11.24 -0.78
CA PRO A 261 -0.33 10.11 -1.06
C PRO A 261 -1.03 8.80 -0.77
N ALA A 262 -1.15 7.92 -1.77
CA ALA A 262 -1.80 6.63 -1.57
C ALA A 262 -1.15 5.52 -2.40
N LYS A 263 -1.24 4.27 -1.91
CA LYS A 263 -0.74 3.08 -2.59
C LYS A 263 -1.88 2.17 -3.01
N THR A 264 -1.88 1.80 -4.27
CA THR A 264 -2.84 0.88 -4.90
C THR A 264 -2.33 -0.56 -4.94
N GLY A 265 -3.26 -1.52 -4.99
CA GLY A 265 -2.98 -2.94 -5.22
C GLY A 265 -4.08 -3.60 -6.06
N VAL A 266 -3.69 -4.53 -6.94
CA VAL A 266 -4.61 -5.20 -7.87
C VAL A 266 -5.66 -6.11 -7.18
N GLY A 267 -5.51 -6.36 -5.88
CA GLY A 267 -6.57 -6.96 -5.05
C GLY A 267 -7.77 -6.04 -4.80
N GLY A 268 -7.72 -4.80 -5.25
CA GLY A 268 -8.79 -3.81 -5.09
C GLY A 268 -8.60 -2.83 -3.93
N GLY A 269 -7.50 -2.95 -3.18
CA GLY A 269 -7.19 -2.08 -2.05
C GLY A 269 -6.46 -0.80 -2.45
N VAL A 270 -6.83 0.32 -1.83
CA VAL A 270 -6.10 1.60 -1.87
C VAL A 270 -5.88 2.08 -0.44
N MET A 271 -4.63 2.37 -0.08
CA MET A 271 -4.21 2.86 1.24
C MET A 271 -3.65 4.28 1.13
N GLY A 272 -4.32 5.25 1.72
CA GLY A 272 -3.95 6.67 1.68
C GLY A 272 -3.45 7.20 3.03
N VAL A 273 -2.42 8.03 2.99
CA VAL A 273 -1.77 8.61 4.17
C VAL A 273 -1.95 10.13 4.16
N LEU A 274 -2.68 10.69 5.11
CA LEU A 274 -2.73 12.14 5.31
C LEU A 274 -1.90 12.50 6.56
N PRO A 275 -0.65 12.95 6.39
CA PRO A 275 0.27 13.19 7.49
C PRO A 275 -0.31 14.11 8.56
N GLY A 276 -0.17 13.72 9.83
CA GLY A 276 -0.64 14.52 10.98
C GLY A 276 -2.17 14.58 11.12
N GLN A 277 -2.95 13.82 10.34
CA GLN A 277 -4.41 13.85 10.39
C GLN A 277 -5.06 12.49 10.50
N PHE A 278 -4.95 11.62 9.49
CA PHE A 278 -5.53 10.28 9.51
C PHE A 278 -4.91 9.36 8.46
N GLY A 279 -5.17 8.06 8.62
CA GLY A 279 -5.03 7.06 7.57
C GLY A 279 -6.39 6.71 6.99
N ILE A 280 -6.45 6.46 5.68
CA ILE A 280 -7.66 6.05 4.98
C ILE A 280 -7.37 4.83 4.11
N ALA A 281 -8.33 3.92 4.02
CA ALA A 281 -8.28 2.86 3.04
C ALA A 281 -9.67 2.59 2.47
N ALA A 282 -9.70 2.19 1.20
CA ALA A 282 -10.91 1.70 0.56
C ALA A 282 -10.59 0.44 -0.23
N PHE A 283 -11.59 -0.44 -0.35
CA PHE A 283 -11.48 -1.71 -1.04
C PHE A 283 -12.68 -1.93 -1.96
N ALA A 284 -12.44 -2.23 -3.21
CA ALA A 284 -13.40 -2.79 -4.15
C ALA A 284 -12.66 -3.53 -5.28
N PRO A 285 -13.03 -4.77 -5.64
CA PRO A 285 -12.30 -5.59 -6.61
C PRO A 285 -12.19 -5.03 -8.03
N PRO A 286 -13.23 -4.37 -8.62
CA PRO A 286 -13.15 -3.89 -9.99
C PRO A 286 -12.11 -2.78 -10.17
N LEU A 287 -11.22 -2.99 -11.16
CA LEU A 287 -10.09 -2.12 -11.49
C LEU A 287 -10.33 -1.39 -12.81
N ASP A 288 -9.75 -0.20 -12.96
CA ASP A 288 -9.64 0.52 -14.23
C ASP A 288 -8.57 -0.12 -15.15
N GLY A 289 -8.38 0.47 -16.33
CA GLY A 289 -7.40 -0.02 -17.32
C GLY A 289 -5.94 -0.01 -16.83
N SER A 290 -5.65 0.70 -15.76
CA SER A 290 -4.32 0.83 -15.15
C SER A 290 -4.13 -0.07 -13.91
N GLY A 291 -5.14 -0.86 -13.58
CA GLY A 291 -5.09 -1.78 -12.44
C GLY A 291 -5.40 -1.14 -11.08
N ASN A 292 -6.07 0.01 -11.06
CA ASN A 292 -6.45 0.70 -9.84
C ASN A 292 -7.96 0.54 -9.55
N SER A 293 -8.32 0.29 -8.30
CA SER A 293 -9.73 0.12 -7.91
C SER A 293 -10.57 1.36 -8.22
N VAL A 294 -11.59 1.20 -9.07
CA VAL A 294 -12.45 2.32 -9.50
C VAL A 294 -13.20 2.93 -8.32
N LYS A 295 -13.92 2.12 -7.55
CA LYS A 295 -14.71 2.61 -6.41
C LYS A 295 -13.83 3.17 -5.30
N ALA A 296 -12.70 2.53 -5.01
CA ALA A 296 -11.80 3.00 -3.96
C ALA A 296 -11.21 4.38 -4.28
N GLN A 297 -10.81 4.62 -5.54
CA GLN A 297 -10.34 5.93 -5.99
C GLN A 297 -11.41 7.00 -5.81
N LEU A 298 -12.61 6.76 -6.35
CA LEU A 298 -13.73 7.71 -6.30
C LEU A 298 -14.12 8.05 -4.86
N ALA A 299 -14.15 7.06 -3.96
CA ALA A 299 -14.52 7.27 -2.57
C ALA A 299 -13.48 8.13 -1.82
N ILE A 300 -12.20 7.82 -1.98
CA ILE A 300 -11.12 8.60 -1.34
C ILE A 300 -11.12 10.03 -1.88
N GLN A 301 -11.22 10.21 -3.21
CA GLN A 301 -11.32 11.54 -3.82
C GLN A 301 -12.53 12.33 -3.30
N TYR A 302 -13.69 11.69 -3.17
CA TYR A 302 -14.89 12.33 -2.61
C TYR A 302 -14.63 12.85 -1.19
N ILE A 303 -14.08 12.01 -0.30
CA ILE A 303 -13.80 12.38 1.09
C ILE A 303 -12.81 13.54 1.16
N MET A 304 -11.71 13.46 0.42
CA MET A 304 -10.68 14.51 0.40
C MET A 304 -11.23 15.85 -0.08
N ASN A 305 -12.01 15.83 -1.17
CA ASN A 305 -12.64 17.03 -1.74
C ASN A 305 -13.71 17.62 -0.83
N LYS A 306 -14.57 16.79 -0.24
CA LYS A 306 -15.65 17.22 0.68
C LYS A 306 -15.10 17.88 1.95
N LEU A 307 -13.98 17.37 2.43
CA LEU A 307 -13.27 17.92 3.59
C LEU A 307 -12.32 19.06 3.23
N GLU A 308 -12.12 19.35 1.94
CA GLU A 308 -11.16 20.36 1.41
C GLU A 308 -9.72 20.09 1.85
N LEU A 309 -9.34 18.80 1.93
CA LEU A 309 -8.02 18.34 2.37
C LEU A 309 -7.10 18.04 1.19
N ASN A 310 -5.84 18.45 1.32
CA ASN A 310 -4.81 18.22 0.33
C ASN A 310 -3.44 18.41 0.99
N VAL A 311 -2.50 17.48 0.79
CA VAL A 311 -1.15 17.59 1.39
C VAL A 311 -0.36 18.82 0.95
N PHE A 312 -0.73 19.44 -0.18
CA PHE A 312 -0.11 20.66 -0.68
C PHE A 312 -0.81 21.93 -0.21
N SER A 313 -1.91 21.82 0.55
CA SER A 313 -2.62 22.95 1.14
C SER A 313 -2.30 23.09 2.63
N ASN A 314 -2.62 24.27 3.18
CA ASN A 314 -2.57 24.50 4.61
C ASN A 314 -3.89 24.16 5.33
N ASN A 315 -4.78 23.40 4.66
CA ASN A 315 -6.05 23.00 5.25
C ASN A 315 -5.86 21.76 6.12
N HIS A 316 -6.33 21.84 7.34
CA HIS A 316 -6.34 20.74 8.30
C HIS A 316 -7.71 20.63 8.92
N ILE A 317 -8.10 19.41 9.34
CA ILE A 317 -9.26 19.23 10.23
C ILE A 317 -8.78 18.94 11.65
N THR A 318 -9.54 19.41 12.61
CA THR A 318 -9.47 18.97 14.00
C THR A 318 -10.78 18.26 14.30
N VAL A 319 -10.71 16.95 14.54
CA VAL A 319 -11.90 16.20 14.96
C VAL A 319 -12.17 16.51 16.42
N VAL A 320 -13.40 16.97 16.69
CA VAL A 320 -13.91 17.29 18.02
C VAL A 320 -15.08 16.37 18.35
N ASP A 321 -15.29 16.12 19.63
CA ASP A 321 -16.40 15.28 20.13
C ASP A 321 -17.77 15.97 19.95
#